data_87b932018332a21e41b120ec28d402da
#
_entry.id   87b932018332a21e41b120ec28d402da
#
_cell.length_a   1.000
_cell.length_b   1.000
_cell.length_c   1.000
_cell.angle_alpha   90.00
_cell.angle_beta   90.00
_cell.angle_gamma   90.00
#
_symmetry.space_group_name_H-M   'P 1'
#
loop_
_entity.id
_entity.type
_entity.pdbx_description
1 polymer ?
#
loop_
_entity_poly.entity_id
_entity_poly.type
_entity_poly.pdbx_seq_one_letter_code
_entity_poly.pdbx_strand_id
1 'polypeptide(L)'
;MIPTKGQGIVAGSFNSRKLEARGELEIPENLGVTWLRSDFDDDPVLKDFFKQYDDEVKEMFFTNLDRMESQRKDSPFIGEAVCAACHSEAAKVWKKSRHAHAFATLKKEGKHFDPECLECHVVGLKPWQPPEDTDPQFKKWEGLVGFLSPELTPHMMNVQCENCHGPARAHLLNPNQKLPVSNPGETCVSCHHGSHSPLFDFEKYWPKIQHK
;
A
#
# COMPACT_ATOMS: atom_id res chain seq x y z
N MET A 1 -4.15 15.71 21.83
CA MET A 1 -3.99 15.26 20.41
C MET A 1 -5.39 14.99 19.89
N ILE A 2 -5.78 15.56 18.76
CA ILE A 2 -7.11 15.37 18.18
C ILE A 2 -7.07 14.17 17.24
N PRO A 3 -8.00 13.20 17.35
CA PRO A 3 -8.09 12.05 16.46
C PRO A 3 -8.29 12.49 15.00
N THR A 4 -7.64 11.81 14.08
CA THR A 4 -7.79 12.03 12.64
C THR A 4 -8.34 10.78 11.95
N LYS A 5 -9.08 10.96 10.86
CA LYS A 5 -9.56 9.88 9.99
C LYS A 5 -10.33 8.75 10.72
N GLY A 6 -11.26 9.10 11.58
CA GLY A 6 -12.12 8.11 12.25
C GLY A 6 -11.46 7.31 13.36
N GLN A 7 -10.24 7.63 13.77
CA GLN A 7 -9.54 6.94 14.86
C GLN A 7 -10.08 7.29 16.27
N GLY A 8 -10.96 8.26 16.35
CA GLY A 8 -11.56 8.66 17.61
C GLY A 8 -12.71 9.65 17.45
N ILE A 9 -13.49 9.75 18.48
CA ILE A 9 -14.60 10.71 18.58
C ILE A 9 -14.20 11.79 19.56
N VAL A 10 -14.33 13.06 19.12
CA VAL A 10 -14.17 14.22 19.97
C VAL A 10 -15.56 14.74 20.33
N ALA A 11 -15.86 14.78 21.60
CA ALA A 11 -17.13 15.29 22.12
C ALA A 11 -16.88 16.41 23.12
N GLY A 12 -17.69 17.45 23.05
CA GLY A 12 -17.66 18.57 23.97
C GLY A 12 -18.99 19.34 23.94
N SER A 13 -19.28 20.06 24.99
CA SER A 13 -20.43 20.94 25.04
C SER A 13 -19.98 22.40 24.83
N PHE A 14 -20.69 23.12 23.99
CA PHE A 14 -20.44 24.55 23.75
C PHE A 14 -21.74 25.35 23.86
N ASN A 15 -21.61 26.60 24.22
CA ASN A 15 -22.75 27.52 24.32
C ASN A 15 -22.96 28.22 22.98
N SER A 16 -24.00 27.83 22.22
CA SER A 16 -24.32 28.36 20.90
C SER A 16 -24.53 29.88 20.86
N ARG A 17 -24.99 30.48 21.98
CA ARG A 17 -25.19 31.96 22.06
C ARG A 17 -23.87 32.74 22.05
N LYS A 18 -22.75 32.13 22.45
CA LYS A 18 -21.42 32.74 22.36
C LYS A 18 -20.83 32.69 20.95
N LEU A 19 -21.25 31.73 20.14
CA LEU A 19 -20.82 31.58 18.74
C LEU A 19 -21.30 32.74 17.85
N GLU A 20 -22.53 33.19 18.06
CA GLU A 20 -23.13 34.30 17.28
C GLU A 20 -22.47 35.66 17.54
N ALA A 21 -21.84 35.84 18.70
CA ALA A 21 -21.30 37.14 19.12
C ALA A 21 -19.85 37.40 18.70
N ARG A 22 -19.04 36.40 18.35
CA ARG A 22 -17.59 36.56 18.10
C ARG A 22 -17.06 35.96 16.80
N GLY A 23 -17.80 35.12 16.09
CA GLY A 23 -17.34 34.48 14.84
C GLY A 23 -16.15 33.53 14.98
N GLU A 24 -15.62 33.31 16.16
CA GLU A 24 -14.53 32.37 16.47
C GLU A 24 -15.05 31.23 17.35
N LEU A 25 -14.71 29.99 16.95
CA LEU A 25 -15.00 28.80 17.72
C LEU A 25 -13.98 28.69 18.88
N GLU A 26 -14.42 29.06 20.09
CA GLU A 26 -13.65 28.76 21.29
C GLU A 26 -13.68 27.25 21.52
N ILE A 27 -12.51 26.61 21.56
CA ILE A 27 -12.39 25.20 21.87
C ILE A 27 -12.88 24.99 23.31
N PRO A 28 -13.91 24.13 23.55
CA PRO A 28 -14.43 23.90 24.87
C PRO A 28 -13.35 23.35 25.82
N GLU A 29 -13.26 23.85 27.02
CA GLU A 29 -12.32 23.37 28.05
C GLU A 29 -12.58 21.89 28.45
N ASN A 30 -13.78 21.37 28.16
CA ASN A 30 -14.24 20.03 28.52
C ASN A 30 -14.30 19.08 27.32
N LEU A 31 -13.39 19.21 26.34
CA LEU A 31 -13.27 18.29 25.23
C LEU A 31 -12.84 16.89 25.71
N GLY A 32 -13.76 15.94 25.59
CA GLY A 32 -13.46 14.50 25.75
C GLY A 32 -13.01 13.91 24.42
N VAL A 33 -11.96 13.08 24.46
CA VAL A 33 -11.50 12.29 23.29
C VAL A 33 -11.69 10.82 23.61
N THR A 34 -12.57 10.14 22.84
CA THR A 34 -12.71 8.70 22.88
C THR A 34 -12.01 8.09 21.68
N TRP A 35 -10.95 7.33 21.93
CA TRP A 35 -10.23 6.62 20.89
C TRP A 35 -10.98 5.33 20.53
N LEU A 36 -11.25 5.16 19.23
CA LEU A 36 -11.83 3.93 18.70
C LEU A 36 -10.69 2.88 18.60
N ARG A 37 -10.81 1.84 19.38
CA ARG A 37 -9.85 0.73 19.44
C ARG A 37 -10.60 -0.58 19.20
N SER A 38 -9.87 -1.68 19.16
CA SER A 38 -10.41 -3.02 18.95
C SER A 38 -11.33 -3.55 20.07
N ASP A 39 -11.49 -2.80 21.15
CA ASP A 39 -12.41 -3.08 22.24
C ASP A 39 -13.83 -2.53 22.01
N PHE A 40 -14.02 -1.75 20.93
CA PHE A 40 -15.35 -1.36 20.47
C PHE A 40 -15.90 -2.41 19.52
N ASP A 41 -17.10 -2.87 19.76
CA ASP A 41 -17.82 -3.75 18.85
C ASP A 41 -18.22 -2.99 17.58
N ASP A 42 -18.15 -3.68 16.44
CA ASP A 42 -18.64 -3.15 15.18
C ASP A 42 -20.18 -3.00 15.24
N ASP A 43 -20.71 -1.89 14.70
CA ASP A 43 -22.14 -1.72 14.50
C ASP A 43 -22.67 -2.83 13.58
N PRO A 44 -23.67 -3.63 14.00
CA PRO A 44 -24.17 -4.75 13.19
C PRO A 44 -24.66 -4.32 11.79
N VAL A 45 -25.29 -3.14 11.67
CA VAL A 45 -25.79 -2.61 10.39
C VAL A 45 -24.63 -2.26 9.47
N LEU A 46 -23.59 -1.62 10.01
CA LEU A 46 -22.40 -1.29 9.24
C LEU A 46 -21.61 -2.54 8.86
N LYS A 47 -21.58 -3.55 9.71
CA LYS A 47 -20.92 -4.82 9.43
C LYS A 47 -21.53 -5.53 8.21
N ASP A 48 -22.86 -5.58 8.13
CA ASP A 48 -23.55 -6.17 6.97
C ASP A 48 -23.33 -5.34 5.70
N PHE A 49 -23.34 -4.01 5.82
CA PHE A 49 -23.04 -3.11 4.70
C PHE A 49 -21.61 -3.30 4.17
N PHE A 50 -20.62 -3.35 5.04
CA PHE A 50 -19.23 -3.59 4.62
C PHE A 50 -19.04 -4.98 4.03
N LYS A 51 -19.72 -6.00 4.56
CA LYS A 51 -19.68 -7.33 3.95
C LYS A 51 -20.25 -7.32 2.53
N GLN A 52 -21.37 -6.66 2.30
CA GLN A 52 -21.94 -6.52 0.96
C GLN A 52 -20.97 -5.80 0.01
N TYR A 53 -20.37 -4.69 0.46
CA TYR A 53 -19.36 -3.96 -0.31
C TYR A 53 -18.17 -4.86 -0.69
N ASP A 54 -17.64 -5.62 0.27
CA ASP A 54 -16.51 -6.52 0.04
C ASP A 54 -16.87 -7.64 -0.96
N ASP A 55 -18.08 -8.17 -0.89
CA ASP A 55 -18.57 -9.18 -1.82
C ASP A 55 -18.72 -8.59 -3.26
N GLU A 56 -19.22 -7.37 -3.41
CA GLU A 56 -19.32 -6.66 -4.71
C GLU A 56 -17.94 -6.36 -5.29
N VAL A 57 -17.00 -5.85 -4.49
CA VAL A 57 -15.61 -5.57 -4.93
C VAL A 57 -14.92 -6.86 -5.39
N LYS A 58 -15.13 -7.95 -4.67
CA LYS A 58 -14.61 -9.27 -5.02
C LYS A 58 -15.19 -9.77 -6.36
N GLU A 59 -16.48 -9.64 -6.58
CA GLU A 59 -17.12 -10.01 -7.84
C GLU A 59 -16.60 -9.17 -9.01
N MET A 60 -16.48 -7.86 -8.81
CA MET A 60 -15.89 -6.96 -9.81
C MET A 60 -14.44 -7.33 -10.13
N PHE A 61 -13.64 -7.70 -9.13
CA PHE A 61 -12.27 -8.14 -9.31
C PHE A 61 -12.20 -9.37 -10.22
N PHE A 62 -12.96 -10.42 -9.92
CA PHE A 62 -12.95 -11.64 -10.72
C PHE A 62 -13.50 -11.42 -12.15
N THR A 63 -14.56 -10.62 -12.31
CA THR A 63 -15.11 -10.29 -13.64
C THR A 63 -14.10 -9.59 -14.54
N ASN A 64 -13.17 -8.80 -13.96
CA ASN A 64 -12.15 -8.10 -14.72
C ASN A 64 -10.88 -8.93 -14.98
N LEU A 65 -10.68 -10.07 -14.31
CA LEU A 65 -9.44 -10.85 -14.42
C LEU A 65 -9.11 -11.29 -15.84
N ASP A 66 -10.08 -11.82 -16.57
CA ASP A 66 -9.87 -12.30 -17.95
C ASP A 66 -9.42 -11.16 -18.87
N ARG A 67 -10.00 -9.97 -18.70
CA ARG A 67 -9.60 -8.78 -19.44
C ARG A 67 -8.19 -8.35 -19.09
N MET A 68 -7.84 -8.35 -17.81
CA MET A 68 -6.50 -8.00 -17.33
C MET A 68 -5.46 -9.01 -17.82
N GLU A 69 -5.76 -10.29 -17.79
CA GLU A 69 -4.87 -11.34 -18.29
C GLU A 69 -4.59 -11.19 -19.79
N SER A 70 -5.62 -10.89 -20.59
CA SER A 70 -5.47 -10.67 -22.04
C SER A 70 -4.58 -9.48 -22.38
N GLN A 71 -4.49 -8.48 -21.51
CA GLN A 71 -3.65 -7.27 -21.67
C GLN A 71 -2.21 -7.46 -21.20
N ARG A 72 -1.90 -8.59 -20.54
CA ARG A 72 -0.65 -8.82 -19.81
C ARG A 72 0.53 -9.30 -20.66
N LYS A 73 0.55 -9.15 -21.95
CA LYS A 73 1.52 -9.81 -22.85
C LYS A 73 3.00 -9.63 -22.53
N ASP A 74 3.41 -8.54 -21.85
CA ASP A 74 4.82 -8.24 -21.54
C ASP A 74 4.97 -7.55 -20.16
N SER A 75 4.76 -8.27 -19.07
CA SER A 75 5.03 -7.69 -17.75
C SER A 75 6.49 -7.26 -17.62
N PRO A 76 6.77 -6.00 -17.23
CA PRO A 76 8.13 -5.55 -16.96
C PRO A 76 8.66 -6.06 -15.61
N PHE A 77 7.78 -6.62 -14.79
CA PHE A 77 8.10 -7.18 -13.48
C PHE A 77 8.46 -8.66 -13.60
N ILE A 78 9.40 -9.11 -12.78
CA ILE A 78 9.96 -10.47 -12.83
C ILE A 78 9.83 -11.24 -11.51
N GLY A 79 9.53 -10.53 -10.41
CA GLY A 79 9.37 -11.11 -9.08
C GLY A 79 10.67 -11.35 -8.33
N GLU A 80 10.55 -11.43 -7.00
CA GLU A 80 11.69 -11.47 -6.07
C GLU A 80 12.61 -12.69 -6.23
N ALA A 81 12.05 -13.83 -6.62
CA ALA A 81 12.83 -15.08 -6.75
C ALA A 81 13.93 -14.94 -7.82
N VAL A 82 13.66 -14.20 -8.88
CA VAL A 82 14.65 -13.89 -9.93
C VAL A 82 15.73 -12.97 -9.39
N CYS A 83 15.36 -11.93 -8.65
CA CYS A 83 16.29 -11.00 -8.02
C CYS A 83 17.22 -11.70 -7.03
N ALA A 84 16.67 -12.62 -6.22
CA ALA A 84 17.38 -13.36 -5.18
C ALA A 84 18.51 -14.25 -5.73
N ALA A 85 18.45 -14.65 -6.99
CA ALA A 85 19.48 -15.46 -7.63
C ALA A 85 20.85 -14.74 -7.70
N CYS A 86 20.84 -13.41 -7.88
CA CYS A 86 22.06 -12.61 -7.94
C CYS A 86 22.24 -11.73 -6.67
N HIS A 87 21.15 -11.29 -6.04
CA HIS A 87 21.13 -10.39 -4.89
C HIS A 87 20.76 -11.12 -3.57
N SER A 88 21.44 -12.24 -3.29
CA SER A 88 21.10 -13.13 -2.17
C SER A 88 21.13 -12.46 -0.79
N GLU A 89 22.06 -11.53 -0.54
CA GLU A 89 22.16 -10.82 0.74
C GLU A 89 21.00 -9.83 0.94
N ALA A 90 20.65 -9.09 -0.08
CA ALA A 90 19.47 -8.22 -0.06
C ALA A 90 18.18 -9.03 0.14
N ALA A 91 18.06 -10.17 -0.54
CA ALA A 91 16.92 -11.08 -0.39
C ALA A 91 16.81 -11.64 1.05
N LYS A 92 17.92 -11.90 1.75
CA LYS A 92 17.92 -12.32 3.16
C LYS A 92 17.36 -11.25 4.10
N VAL A 93 17.67 -9.96 3.84
CA VAL A 93 17.10 -8.84 4.60
C VAL A 93 15.61 -8.75 4.35
N TRP A 94 15.21 -8.75 3.08
CA TRP A 94 13.81 -8.69 2.68
C TRP A 94 12.97 -9.83 3.29
N LYS A 95 13.43 -11.09 3.21
CA LYS A 95 12.73 -12.27 3.76
C LYS A 95 12.42 -12.15 5.25
N LYS A 96 13.23 -11.44 6.02
CA LYS A 96 13.02 -11.21 7.46
C LYS A 96 12.07 -10.04 7.74
N SER A 97 11.76 -9.24 6.74
CA SER A 97 10.90 -8.07 6.88
C SER A 97 9.43 -8.44 6.80
N ARG A 98 8.57 -7.53 7.27
CA ARG A 98 7.11 -7.64 7.10
C ARG A 98 6.68 -7.52 5.64
N HIS A 99 7.49 -6.91 4.79
CA HIS A 99 7.23 -6.79 3.35
C HIS A 99 7.08 -8.15 2.67
N ALA A 100 7.91 -9.13 3.04
CA ALA A 100 7.84 -10.49 2.52
C ALA A 100 6.55 -11.25 2.87
N HIS A 101 5.72 -10.69 3.75
CA HIS A 101 4.48 -11.30 4.25
C HIS A 101 3.27 -10.35 4.14
N ALA A 102 3.40 -9.29 3.34
CA ALA A 102 2.40 -8.22 3.27
C ALA A 102 1.03 -8.72 2.76
N PHE A 103 1.02 -9.62 1.78
CA PHE A 103 -0.21 -10.18 1.23
C PHE A 103 -0.98 -11.04 2.24
N ALA A 104 -0.28 -11.73 3.14
CA ALA A 104 -0.90 -12.57 4.16
C ALA A 104 -1.77 -11.74 5.13
N THR A 105 -1.42 -10.48 5.37
CA THR A 105 -2.24 -9.59 6.20
C THR A 105 -3.57 -9.28 5.53
N LEU A 106 -3.59 -9.02 4.23
CA LEU A 106 -4.83 -8.81 3.49
C LEU A 106 -5.71 -10.05 3.46
N LYS A 107 -5.08 -11.23 3.30
CA LYS A 107 -5.82 -12.49 3.29
C LYS A 107 -6.51 -12.73 4.64
N LYS A 108 -5.84 -12.43 5.74
CA LYS A 108 -6.40 -12.54 7.10
C LYS A 108 -7.62 -11.64 7.30
N GLU A 109 -7.57 -10.42 6.77
CA GLU A 109 -8.64 -9.42 6.91
C GLU A 109 -9.70 -9.53 5.78
N GLY A 110 -9.60 -10.52 4.87
CA GLY A 110 -10.52 -10.69 3.74
C GLY A 110 -10.42 -9.62 2.65
N LYS A 111 -9.38 -8.78 2.69
CA LYS A 111 -9.17 -7.63 1.79
C LYS A 111 -8.25 -7.91 0.60
N HIS A 112 -7.93 -9.16 0.32
CA HIS A 112 -6.99 -9.54 -0.74
C HIS A 112 -7.57 -9.48 -2.16
N PHE A 113 -8.79 -8.94 -2.31
CA PHE A 113 -9.43 -8.60 -3.58
C PHE A 113 -9.62 -7.09 -3.75
N ASP A 114 -9.41 -6.31 -2.71
CA ASP A 114 -9.62 -4.87 -2.72
C ASP A 114 -8.44 -4.17 -3.41
N PRO A 115 -8.67 -3.48 -4.55
CA PRO A 115 -7.61 -2.82 -5.30
C PRO A 115 -6.88 -1.75 -4.49
N GLU A 116 -7.58 -1.03 -3.59
CA GLU A 116 -6.97 -0.01 -2.73
C GLU A 116 -5.96 -0.61 -1.75
N CYS A 117 -6.22 -1.82 -1.27
CA CYS A 117 -5.28 -2.56 -0.43
C CYS A 117 -4.15 -3.19 -1.23
N LEU A 118 -4.51 -3.81 -2.38
CA LEU A 118 -3.58 -4.53 -3.23
C LEU A 118 -2.48 -3.63 -3.80
N GLU A 119 -2.76 -2.36 -4.13
CA GLU A 119 -1.77 -1.46 -4.72
C GLU A 119 -0.50 -1.29 -3.87
N CYS A 120 -0.63 -1.43 -2.53
CA CYS A 120 0.49 -1.35 -1.59
C CYS A 120 1.02 -2.72 -1.15
N HIS A 121 0.32 -3.82 -1.41
CA HIS A 121 0.63 -5.15 -0.89
C HIS A 121 1.08 -6.17 -1.93
N VAL A 122 1.16 -5.76 -3.21
CA VAL A 122 1.61 -6.62 -4.33
C VAL A 122 2.49 -5.84 -5.30
N VAL A 123 3.09 -6.53 -6.27
CA VAL A 123 3.95 -5.91 -7.28
C VAL A 123 3.13 -5.45 -8.50
N GLY A 124 3.34 -4.22 -8.93
CA GLY A 124 2.93 -3.71 -10.24
C GLY A 124 1.46 -3.39 -10.42
N LEU A 125 0.69 -3.28 -9.33
CA LEU A 125 -0.66 -2.70 -9.34
C LEU A 125 -0.62 -1.18 -9.21
N LYS A 126 0.29 -0.67 -8.41
CA LYS A 126 0.52 0.78 -8.31
C LYS A 126 1.24 1.25 -9.58
N PRO A 127 0.74 2.32 -10.23
CA PRO A 127 1.45 2.89 -11.36
C PRO A 127 2.86 3.30 -10.93
N TRP A 128 3.86 2.69 -11.55
CA TRP A 128 5.24 3.09 -11.34
C TRP A 128 5.56 4.24 -12.28
N GLN A 129 6.02 5.35 -11.73
CA GLN A 129 6.53 6.47 -12.50
C GLN A 129 8.05 6.51 -12.35
N PRO A 130 8.79 6.31 -13.44
CA PRO A 130 10.23 6.40 -13.39
C PRO A 130 10.66 7.85 -13.11
N PRO A 131 11.80 8.08 -12.43
CA PRO A 131 12.45 9.39 -12.36
C PRO A 131 12.60 10.02 -13.75
N GLU A 132 12.65 11.35 -13.82
CA GLU A 132 12.70 12.08 -15.12
C GLU A 132 13.90 11.71 -15.98
N ASP A 133 15.04 11.41 -15.35
CA ASP A 133 16.30 11.00 -15.98
C ASP A 133 16.38 9.51 -16.30
N THR A 134 15.28 8.76 -16.11
CA THR A 134 15.25 7.33 -16.37
C THR A 134 15.39 7.04 -17.87
N ASP A 135 16.23 6.05 -18.20
CA ASP A 135 16.40 5.55 -19.57
C ASP A 135 15.01 5.27 -20.21
N PRO A 136 14.78 5.74 -21.46
CA PRO A 136 13.50 5.58 -22.16
C PRO A 136 12.98 4.16 -22.24
N GLN A 137 13.83 3.14 -22.21
CA GLN A 137 13.40 1.76 -22.20
C GLN A 137 12.58 1.38 -20.94
N PHE A 138 12.81 2.05 -19.80
CA PHE A 138 12.04 1.85 -18.58
C PHE A 138 10.76 2.67 -18.54
N LYS A 139 10.62 3.71 -19.39
CA LYS A 139 9.39 4.51 -19.52
C LYS A 139 8.29 3.83 -20.35
N LYS A 140 8.61 2.70 -20.97
CA LYS A 140 7.75 1.99 -21.93
C LYS A 140 6.51 1.36 -21.32
N TRP A 141 6.50 1.10 -20.03
CA TRP A 141 5.47 0.31 -19.37
C TRP A 141 4.50 1.19 -18.58
N GLU A 142 3.43 1.59 -19.24
CA GLU A 142 2.29 2.25 -18.62
C GLU A 142 1.17 1.23 -18.40
N GLY A 143 0.54 1.25 -17.22
CA GLY A 143 -0.64 0.47 -16.91
C GLY A 143 -0.44 -0.68 -15.92
N LEU A 144 -1.49 -1.48 -15.75
CA LEU A 144 -1.55 -2.61 -14.82
C LEU A 144 -0.91 -3.85 -15.44
N VAL A 145 0.34 -4.12 -15.10
CA VAL A 145 1.14 -5.19 -15.71
C VAL A 145 1.76 -6.16 -14.69
N GLY A 146 1.42 -6.01 -13.42
CA GLY A 146 1.96 -6.80 -12.30
C GLY A 146 1.03 -7.91 -11.83
N PHE A 147 0.66 -7.83 -10.57
CA PHE A 147 -0.23 -8.79 -9.92
C PHE A 147 -1.64 -8.81 -10.55
N LEU A 148 -2.17 -10.00 -10.77
CA LEU A 148 -3.55 -10.22 -11.23
C LEU A 148 -4.37 -10.93 -10.14
N SER A 149 -3.94 -12.12 -9.73
CA SER A 149 -4.55 -12.87 -8.65
C SER A 149 -3.52 -13.81 -8.01
N PRO A 150 -3.82 -14.36 -6.81
CA PRO A 150 -2.96 -15.38 -6.19
C PRO A 150 -2.75 -16.62 -7.05
N GLU A 151 -3.71 -16.97 -7.88
CA GLU A 151 -3.69 -18.15 -8.76
C GLU A 151 -2.88 -17.88 -10.03
N LEU A 152 -3.09 -16.72 -10.66
CA LEU A 152 -2.48 -16.37 -11.95
C LEU A 152 -1.04 -15.83 -11.79
N THR A 153 -0.79 -15.07 -10.73
CA THR A 153 0.50 -14.40 -10.51
C THR A 153 1.01 -14.52 -9.08
N PRO A 154 1.11 -15.74 -8.52
CA PRO A 154 1.53 -15.93 -7.14
C PRO A 154 2.91 -15.30 -6.83
N HIS A 155 3.79 -15.25 -7.83
CA HIS A 155 5.12 -14.66 -7.73
C HIS A 155 5.13 -13.13 -7.62
N MET A 156 3.99 -12.47 -7.77
CA MET A 156 3.83 -11.02 -7.62
C MET A 156 3.18 -10.60 -6.28
N MET A 157 2.85 -11.57 -5.43
CA MET A 157 2.34 -11.28 -4.08
C MET A 157 3.42 -10.66 -3.20
N ASN A 158 2.99 -9.91 -2.18
CA ASN A 158 3.84 -9.20 -1.22
C ASN A 158 4.51 -7.93 -1.78
N VAL A 159 5.07 -7.14 -0.90
CA VAL A 159 5.91 -5.99 -1.25
C VAL A 159 7.32 -6.51 -1.51
N GLN A 160 7.75 -6.47 -2.76
CA GLN A 160 9.01 -7.07 -3.20
C GLN A 160 10.05 -6.02 -3.63
N CYS A 161 11.17 -6.49 -4.16
CA CYS A 161 12.28 -5.65 -4.63
C CYS A 161 11.80 -4.57 -5.60
N GLU A 162 10.95 -4.94 -6.54
CA GLU A 162 10.47 -4.07 -7.62
C GLU A 162 9.46 -3.00 -7.17
N ASN A 163 8.87 -3.12 -5.97
CA ASN A 163 8.06 -2.04 -5.40
C ASN A 163 8.92 -0.81 -5.03
N CYS A 164 10.20 -1.03 -4.70
CA CYS A 164 11.15 0.01 -4.34
C CYS A 164 12.11 0.36 -5.48
N HIS A 165 12.57 -0.65 -6.22
CA HIS A 165 13.59 -0.51 -7.25
C HIS A 165 13.03 -0.35 -8.67
N GLY A 166 11.71 -0.47 -8.84
CA GLY A 166 11.07 -0.44 -10.15
C GLY A 166 11.19 -1.75 -10.93
N PRO A 167 10.55 -1.82 -12.12
CA PRO A 167 10.48 -3.03 -12.92
C PRO A 167 11.86 -3.46 -13.42
N ALA A 168 12.20 -4.75 -13.25
CA ALA A 168 13.58 -5.25 -13.39
C ALA A 168 13.83 -6.10 -14.64
N ARG A 169 12.84 -6.30 -15.52
CA ARG A 169 13.04 -7.12 -16.75
C ARG A 169 14.18 -6.62 -17.63
N ALA A 170 14.29 -5.30 -17.83
CA ALA A 170 15.36 -4.72 -18.63
C ALA A 170 16.74 -4.90 -17.98
N HIS A 171 16.82 -4.76 -16.64
CA HIS A 171 18.02 -5.05 -15.87
C HIS A 171 18.44 -6.53 -16.00
N LEU A 172 17.48 -7.46 -15.95
CA LEU A 172 17.76 -8.89 -16.14
C LEU A 172 18.40 -9.19 -17.51
N LEU A 173 17.96 -8.47 -18.55
CA LEU A 173 18.54 -8.60 -19.91
C LEU A 173 19.91 -7.91 -20.05
N ASN A 174 20.18 -6.88 -19.26
CA ASN A 174 21.44 -6.16 -19.21
C ASN A 174 21.85 -5.87 -17.75
N PRO A 175 22.45 -6.82 -17.02
CA PRO A 175 22.77 -6.69 -15.60
C PRO A 175 23.73 -5.55 -15.24
N ASN A 176 24.49 -5.03 -16.21
CA ASN A 176 25.37 -3.88 -16.00
C ASN A 176 24.60 -2.55 -15.88
N GLN A 177 23.37 -2.52 -16.35
CA GLN A 177 22.51 -1.35 -16.26
C GLN A 177 21.80 -1.33 -14.90
N LYS A 178 22.13 -0.34 -14.07
CA LYS A 178 21.48 -0.18 -12.75
C LYS A 178 20.01 0.18 -12.92
N LEU A 179 19.18 -0.36 -12.03
CA LEU A 179 17.80 0.10 -11.91
C LEU A 179 17.79 1.56 -11.41
N PRO A 180 16.84 2.38 -11.87
CA PRO A 180 16.64 3.69 -11.29
C PRO A 180 16.20 3.53 -9.83
N VAL A 181 17.02 4.04 -8.91
CA VAL A 181 16.71 4.01 -7.48
C VAL A 181 16.09 5.33 -7.11
N SER A 182 14.83 5.31 -6.71
CA SER A 182 14.14 6.46 -6.12
C SER A 182 14.74 6.81 -4.76
N ASN A 183 14.52 8.04 -4.30
CA ASN A 183 14.82 8.43 -2.92
C ASN A 183 14.08 7.47 -1.96
N PRO A 184 14.77 6.74 -1.07
CA PRO A 184 14.11 5.77 -0.19
C PRO A 184 12.97 6.39 0.62
N GLY A 185 13.12 7.61 1.12
CA GLY A 185 12.09 8.30 1.90
C GLY A 185 10.80 8.51 1.08
N GLU A 186 10.91 8.98 -0.16
CA GLU A 186 9.77 9.18 -1.06
C GLU A 186 9.11 7.84 -1.43
N THR A 187 9.91 6.82 -1.70
CA THR A 187 9.42 5.48 -1.99
C THR A 187 8.62 4.90 -0.81
N CYS A 188 9.14 5.03 0.43
CA CYS A 188 8.45 4.53 1.62
C CYS A 188 7.10 5.20 1.83
N VAL A 189 7.03 6.53 1.75
CA VAL A 189 5.78 7.28 1.99
C VAL A 189 4.74 7.06 0.91
N SER A 190 5.10 6.49 -0.23
CA SER A 190 4.13 6.14 -1.25
C SER A 190 3.10 5.09 -0.79
N CYS A 191 3.46 4.26 0.19
CA CYS A 191 2.60 3.26 0.83
C CYS A 191 2.42 3.55 2.34
N HIS A 192 3.46 4.05 3.02
CA HIS A 192 3.44 4.36 4.45
C HIS A 192 2.97 5.79 4.71
N HIS A 193 1.69 6.06 4.47
CA HIS A 193 1.09 7.39 4.66
C HIS A 193 -0.27 7.33 5.35
N GLY A 194 -0.65 8.43 5.98
CA GLY A 194 -2.00 8.70 6.50
C GLY A 194 -2.54 7.57 7.38
N SER A 195 -3.76 7.10 7.07
CA SER A 195 -4.47 6.07 7.84
C SER A 195 -3.85 4.68 7.75
N HIS A 196 -3.13 4.38 6.66
CA HIS A 196 -2.55 3.06 6.43
C HIS A 196 -1.29 2.81 7.26
N SER A 197 -0.59 3.86 7.66
CA SER A 197 0.62 3.74 8.49
C SER A 197 0.82 4.97 9.39
N PRO A 198 -0.11 5.25 10.32
CA PRO A 198 -0.12 6.50 11.10
C PRO A 198 1.09 6.65 12.02
N LEU A 199 1.80 5.58 12.32
CA LEU A 199 2.98 5.55 13.17
C LEU A 199 4.29 5.37 12.38
N PHE A 200 4.23 5.55 11.05
CA PHE A 200 5.42 5.42 10.23
C PHE A 200 6.44 6.51 10.58
N ASP A 201 7.68 6.07 10.77
CA ASP A 201 8.82 6.91 11.09
C ASP A 201 10.01 6.35 10.29
N PHE A 202 10.47 7.10 9.30
CA PHE A 202 11.50 6.66 8.38
C PHE A 202 12.79 6.23 9.11
N GLU A 203 13.25 7.01 10.08
CA GLU A 203 14.50 6.74 10.80
C GLU A 203 14.43 5.42 11.59
N LYS A 204 13.23 5.03 12.05
CA LYS A 204 13.01 3.77 12.77
C LYS A 204 12.79 2.58 11.87
N TYR A 205 12.25 2.79 10.65
CA TYR A 205 11.87 1.71 9.75
C TYR A 205 12.97 1.39 8.74
N TRP A 206 13.69 2.39 8.25
CA TRP A 206 14.75 2.22 7.26
C TRP A 206 15.82 1.19 7.66
N PRO A 207 16.38 1.18 8.88
CA PRO A 207 17.38 0.20 9.28
C PRO A 207 16.92 -1.26 9.21
N LYS A 208 15.60 -1.51 9.15
CA LYS A 208 15.02 -2.86 9.12
C LYS A 208 14.96 -3.46 7.72
N ILE A 209 15.14 -2.64 6.69
CA ILE A 209 15.02 -3.06 5.29
C ILE A 209 16.20 -2.63 4.43
N GLN A 210 17.01 -1.68 4.89
CA GLN A 210 18.19 -1.26 4.14
C GLN A 210 19.15 -2.43 3.90
N HIS A 211 19.73 -2.47 2.70
CA HIS A 211 20.70 -3.47 2.27
C HIS A 211 21.69 -2.84 1.29
N LYS A 212 22.83 -3.51 1.08
CA LYS A 212 23.86 -3.10 0.11
C LYS A 212 23.72 -3.90 -1.17
#